data_76d3bd296b5a0be5a64ac364bb15d4d2
#
_entry.id   76d3bd296b5a0be5a64ac364bb15d4d2
#
_cell.length_a   1.000
_cell.length_b   1.000
_cell.length_c   1.000
_cell.angle_alpha   90.00
_cell.angle_beta   90.00
_cell.angle_gamma   90.00
#
_symmetry.space_group_name_H-M   'P 1'
#
loop_
_entity.id
_entity.type
_entity.pdbx_description
1 polymer ?
#
loop_
_entity_poly.entity_id
_entity_poly.type
_entity_poly.pdbx_seq_one_letter_code
_entity_poly.pdbx_strand_id
1 'polypeptide(L)'
;AVQLASLSPVQLTALLPTQISALTAAQMSGLSQEQIQSITPSQIQSLGSTQLAALTPNQMAAMAGPQLQAFSSAQIKTLALPQLSTLSNAQIQALTENSASSLSFSQLASLSSLQISGVNAAQFSVLNPSEISTLSSMQLQALKPAQLAAVTPKILAELKPEQVQTISQAQLTALRPAQLSALSTLQLQVLTPEQISVMAAAQLSALSPIQISALTSNTNSALRYSQVASLSATQIQAIHSSQFAQMTAAELGSLNNTQLQALTPAQ
;
A
#
# COMPACT_ATOMS: atom_id res chain seq x y z
N ALA A 1 -40.28 5.45 -12.16
CA ALA A 1 -39.04 5.06 -12.84
C ALA A 1 -39.05 5.47 -14.33
N VAL A 2 -40.11 5.16 -15.06
CA VAL A 2 -40.17 5.40 -16.52
C VAL A 2 -40.02 6.89 -16.90
N GLN A 3 -40.56 7.82 -16.11
CA GLN A 3 -40.50 9.26 -16.39
C GLN A 3 -39.09 9.85 -16.27
N LEU A 4 -38.22 9.31 -15.38
CA LEU A 4 -36.85 9.82 -15.22
C LEU A 4 -35.92 9.32 -16.33
N ALA A 5 -36.13 8.08 -16.79
CA ALA A 5 -35.40 7.52 -17.91
C ALA A 5 -35.62 8.25 -19.25
N SER A 6 -36.71 9.04 -19.36
CA SER A 6 -36.99 9.86 -20.54
C SER A 6 -36.33 11.26 -20.51
N LEU A 7 -35.74 11.68 -19.40
CA LEU A 7 -34.98 12.92 -19.33
C LEU A 7 -33.71 12.84 -20.16
N SER A 8 -33.43 13.89 -20.92
CA SER A 8 -32.12 14.00 -21.58
C SER A 8 -31.00 14.24 -20.52
N PRO A 9 -29.77 13.93 -20.84
CA PRO A 9 -28.63 14.24 -19.96
C PRO A 9 -28.60 15.71 -19.53
N VAL A 10 -28.89 16.63 -20.43
CA VAL A 10 -28.95 18.09 -20.16
C VAL A 10 -30.06 18.41 -19.15
N GLN A 11 -31.22 17.80 -19.27
CA GLN A 11 -32.32 18.02 -18.32
C GLN A 11 -31.96 17.47 -16.92
N LEU A 12 -31.23 16.37 -16.86
CA LEU A 12 -30.79 15.80 -15.60
C LEU A 12 -29.78 16.72 -14.87
N THR A 13 -28.86 17.36 -15.60
CA THR A 13 -27.93 18.36 -15.02
C THR A 13 -28.61 19.59 -14.46
N ALA A 14 -29.79 19.92 -14.98
CA ALA A 14 -30.57 21.07 -14.52
C ALA A 14 -31.34 20.83 -13.21
N LEU A 15 -31.44 19.58 -12.77
CA LEU A 15 -32.08 19.25 -11.49
C LEU A 15 -31.22 19.74 -10.31
N LEU A 16 -31.91 20.27 -9.30
CA LEU A 16 -31.22 20.64 -8.04
C LEU A 16 -30.68 19.41 -7.33
N PRO A 17 -29.58 19.53 -6.57
CA PRO A 17 -29.05 18.43 -5.73
C PRO A 17 -30.13 17.79 -4.83
N THR A 18 -31.02 18.61 -4.26
CA THR A 18 -32.17 18.14 -3.45
C THR A 18 -33.17 17.30 -4.23
N GLN A 19 -33.37 17.57 -5.53
CA GLN A 19 -34.21 16.76 -6.38
C GLN A 19 -33.56 15.42 -6.73
N ILE A 20 -32.26 15.41 -6.98
CA ILE A 20 -31.47 14.18 -7.19
C ILE A 20 -31.48 13.33 -5.94
N SER A 21 -31.30 13.92 -4.74
CA SER A 21 -31.31 13.19 -3.47
C SER A 21 -32.69 12.64 -3.11
N ALA A 22 -33.76 13.09 -3.73
CA ALA A 22 -35.12 12.57 -3.55
C ALA A 22 -35.43 11.36 -4.46
N LEU A 23 -34.52 10.97 -5.38
CA LEU A 23 -34.73 9.82 -6.25
C LEU A 23 -34.73 8.52 -5.43
N THR A 24 -35.62 7.62 -5.80
CA THR A 24 -35.67 6.27 -5.22
C THR A 24 -34.51 5.40 -5.74
N ALA A 25 -34.19 4.33 -5.04
CA ALA A 25 -33.23 3.31 -5.47
C ALA A 25 -33.53 2.78 -6.89
N ALA A 26 -34.81 2.47 -7.16
CA ALA A 26 -35.25 1.99 -8.47
C ALA A 26 -35.10 3.03 -9.59
N GLN A 27 -35.23 4.31 -9.26
CA GLN A 27 -34.99 5.39 -10.23
C GLN A 27 -33.51 5.56 -10.51
N MET A 28 -32.65 5.48 -9.49
CA MET A 28 -31.19 5.53 -9.65
C MET A 28 -30.66 4.38 -10.50
N SER A 29 -31.06 3.15 -10.20
CA SER A 29 -30.64 1.98 -10.99
C SER A 29 -31.17 1.96 -12.43
N GLY A 30 -32.26 2.68 -12.70
CA GLY A 30 -32.84 2.81 -14.04
C GLY A 30 -32.20 3.89 -14.93
N LEU A 31 -31.29 4.70 -14.44
CA LEU A 31 -30.58 5.70 -15.26
C LEU A 31 -29.63 5.03 -16.26
N SER A 32 -29.56 5.57 -17.47
CA SER A 32 -28.59 5.13 -18.47
C SER A 32 -27.16 5.55 -18.08
N GLN A 33 -26.15 4.94 -18.72
CA GLN A 33 -24.75 5.33 -18.51
C GLN A 33 -24.52 6.80 -18.90
N GLU A 34 -25.13 7.29 -19.98
CA GLU A 34 -25.05 8.69 -20.41
C GLU A 34 -25.66 9.63 -19.37
N GLN A 35 -26.79 9.23 -18.78
CA GLN A 35 -27.43 9.99 -17.71
C GLN A 35 -26.54 10.01 -16.45
N ILE A 36 -25.94 8.90 -16.07
CA ILE A 36 -24.96 8.85 -14.94
C ILE A 36 -23.77 9.76 -15.22
N GLN A 37 -23.22 9.75 -16.43
CA GLN A 37 -22.11 10.63 -16.81
C GLN A 37 -22.45 12.12 -16.75
N SER A 38 -23.72 12.47 -16.92
CA SER A 38 -24.19 13.87 -16.87
C SER A 38 -24.41 14.37 -15.43
N ILE A 39 -24.52 13.50 -14.42
CA ILE A 39 -24.70 13.92 -13.02
C ILE A 39 -23.50 14.77 -12.58
N THR A 40 -23.77 15.96 -12.07
CA THR A 40 -22.73 16.91 -11.67
C THR A 40 -22.07 16.48 -10.34
N PRO A 41 -20.83 16.92 -10.05
CA PRO A 41 -20.17 16.68 -8.76
C PRO A 41 -21.03 17.09 -7.55
N SER A 42 -21.73 18.22 -7.61
CA SER A 42 -22.60 18.67 -6.51
C SER A 42 -23.83 17.78 -6.32
N GLN A 43 -24.37 17.23 -7.40
CA GLN A 43 -25.45 16.26 -7.34
C GLN A 43 -24.95 14.91 -6.73
N ILE A 44 -23.73 14.46 -7.07
CA ILE A 44 -23.11 13.28 -6.46
C ILE A 44 -22.97 13.46 -4.94
N GLN A 45 -22.52 14.62 -4.48
CA GLN A 45 -22.37 14.91 -3.05
C GLN A 45 -23.69 14.83 -2.27
N SER A 46 -24.82 15.06 -2.94
CA SER A 46 -26.15 15.00 -2.32
C SER A 46 -26.74 13.59 -2.23
N LEU A 47 -26.15 12.60 -2.89
CA LEU A 47 -26.65 11.22 -2.87
C LEU A 47 -26.49 10.58 -1.49
N GLY A 48 -27.57 9.95 -1.01
CA GLY A 48 -27.56 9.16 0.21
C GLY A 48 -27.07 7.71 -0.02
N SER A 49 -26.86 6.98 1.08
CA SER A 49 -26.38 5.60 1.03
C SER A 49 -27.27 4.67 0.23
N THR A 50 -28.61 4.84 0.33
CA THR A 50 -29.60 4.01 -0.40
C THR A 50 -29.46 4.20 -1.92
N GLN A 51 -29.26 5.43 -2.37
CA GLN A 51 -29.10 5.76 -3.79
C GLN A 51 -27.75 5.28 -4.33
N LEU A 52 -26.67 5.44 -3.56
CA LEU A 52 -25.35 4.93 -3.91
C LEU A 52 -25.33 3.42 -4.00
N ALA A 53 -25.95 2.72 -3.05
CA ALA A 53 -26.07 1.27 -3.06
C ALA A 53 -26.88 0.75 -4.26
N ALA A 54 -27.79 1.56 -4.80
CA ALA A 54 -28.61 1.22 -5.96
C ALA A 54 -27.89 1.39 -7.31
N LEU A 55 -26.77 2.10 -7.35
CA LEU A 55 -25.96 2.21 -8.58
C LEU A 55 -25.44 0.82 -8.98
N THR A 56 -25.71 0.46 -10.22
CA THR A 56 -25.19 -0.80 -10.76
C THR A 56 -23.68 -0.72 -11.00
N PRO A 57 -22.96 -1.85 -11.04
CA PRO A 57 -21.54 -1.87 -11.41
C PRO A 57 -21.25 -1.16 -12.72
N ASN A 58 -22.09 -1.35 -13.74
CA ASN A 58 -21.93 -0.67 -15.04
C ASN A 58 -22.08 0.84 -14.96
N GLN A 59 -23.01 1.32 -14.12
CA GLN A 59 -23.16 2.75 -13.87
C GLN A 59 -21.95 3.34 -13.12
N MET A 60 -21.40 2.62 -12.14
CA MET A 60 -20.17 3.02 -11.48
C MET A 60 -18.98 3.08 -12.45
N ALA A 61 -18.83 2.10 -13.32
CA ALA A 61 -17.78 2.06 -14.34
C ALA A 61 -17.91 3.20 -15.38
N ALA A 62 -19.11 3.73 -15.58
CA ALA A 62 -19.37 4.85 -16.50
C ALA A 62 -19.01 6.23 -15.89
N MET A 63 -18.80 6.34 -14.58
CA MET A 63 -18.54 7.62 -13.91
C MET A 63 -17.18 8.21 -14.31
N ALA A 64 -17.15 9.51 -14.54
CA ALA A 64 -15.93 10.25 -14.82
C ALA A 64 -15.13 10.57 -13.53
N GLY A 65 -13.83 10.84 -13.67
CA GLY A 65 -12.94 11.20 -12.56
C GLY A 65 -13.50 12.29 -11.64
N PRO A 66 -13.95 13.44 -12.15
CA PRO A 66 -14.54 14.52 -11.32
C PRO A 66 -15.75 14.10 -10.50
N GLN A 67 -16.58 13.18 -11.00
CA GLN A 67 -17.72 12.63 -10.27
C GLN A 67 -17.24 11.74 -9.11
N LEU A 68 -16.22 10.91 -9.34
CA LEU A 68 -15.63 10.03 -8.32
C LEU A 68 -14.91 10.85 -7.23
N GLN A 69 -14.22 11.92 -7.60
CA GLN A 69 -13.59 12.85 -6.65
C GLN A 69 -14.60 13.57 -5.76
N ALA A 70 -15.83 13.71 -6.20
CA ALA A 70 -16.90 14.33 -5.44
C ALA A 70 -17.46 13.47 -4.31
N PHE A 71 -17.13 12.17 -4.28
CA PHE A 71 -17.58 11.30 -3.20
C PHE A 71 -16.93 11.71 -1.87
N SER A 72 -17.74 11.84 -0.84
CA SER A 72 -17.25 11.98 0.53
C SER A 72 -16.72 10.64 1.05
N SER A 73 -15.85 10.65 2.07
CA SER A 73 -15.38 9.44 2.72
C SER A 73 -16.52 8.55 3.26
N ALA A 74 -17.60 9.17 3.74
CA ALA A 74 -18.79 8.44 4.20
C ALA A 74 -19.48 7.71 3.04
N GLN A 75 -19.63 8.37 1.89
CA GLN A 75 -20.22 7.77 0.70
C GLN A 75 -19.36 6.63 0.13
N ILE A 76 -18.04 6.79 0.09
CA ILE A 76 -17.13 5.72 -0.37
C ILE A 76 -17.26 4.46 0.50
N LYS A 77 -17.36 4.61 1.82
CA LYS A 77 -17.54 3.48 2.74
C LYS A 77 -18.84 2.70 2.52
N THR A 78 -19.85 3.30 1.89
CA THR A 78 -21.12 2.64 1.58
C THR A 78 -21.10 1.87 0.26
N LEU A 79 -20.08 2.04 -0.59
CA LEU A 79 -19.98 1.34 -1.86
C LEU A 79 -19.82 -0.16 -1.66
N ALA A 80 -20.58 -0.94 -2.42
CA ALA A 80 -20.50 -2.39 -2.41
C ALA A 80 -19.25 -2.89 -3.16
N LEU A 81 -18.73 -4.08 -2.79
CA LEU A 81 -17.55 -4.67 -3.42
C LEU A 81 -17.73 -4.85 -4.94
N PRO A 82 -18.90 -5.30 -5.48
CA PRO A 82 -19.12 -5.37 -6.91
C PRO A 82 -19.03 -4.02 -7.64
N GLN A 83 -19.41 -2.93 -6.96
CA GLN A 83 -19.30 -1.58 -7.53
C GLN A 83 -17.82 -1.15 -7.66
N LEU A 84 -16.99 -1.47 -6.65
CA LEU A 84 -15.57 -1.16 -6.65
C LEU A 84 -14.78 -2.03 -7.65
N SER A 85 -15.14 -3.31 -7.80
CA SER A 85 -14.43 -4.24 -8.67
C SER A 85 -14.49 -3.87 -10.15
N THR A 86 -15.48 -3.08 -10.58
CA THR A 86 -15.64 -2.63 -11.97
C THR A 86 -14.86 -1.35 -12.29
N LEU A 87 -14.37 -0.64 -11.27
CA LEU A 87 -13.64 0.60 -11.47
C LEU A 87 -12.24 0.31 -12.03
N SER A 88 -11.81 1.12 -12.99
CA SER A 88 -10.43 1.11 -13.46
C SER A 88 -9.47 1.64 -12.39
N ASN A 89 -8.18 1.37 -12.57
CA ASN A 89 -7.13 1.91 -11.70
C ASN A 89 -7.18 3.45 -11.58
N ALA A 90 -7.40 4.16 -12.70
CA ALA A 90 -7.54 5.62 -12.71
C ALA A 90 -8.79 6.09 -11.95
N GLN A 91 -9.88 5.34 -12.01
CA GLN A 91 -11.11 5.64 -11.27
C GLN A 91 -10.94 5.39 -9.77
N ILE A 92 -10.25 4.33 -9.36
CA ILE A 92 -9.88 4.10 -7.95
C ILE A 92 -9.00 5.24 -7.44
N GLN A 93 -8.02 5.68 -8.23
CA GLN A 93 -7.18 6.83 -7.87
C GLN A 93 -8.02 8.09 -7.66
N ALA A 94 -8.91 8.42 -8.61
CA ALA A 94 -9.80 9.57 -8.49
C ALA A 94 -10.71 9.47 -7.26
N LEU A 95 -11.25 8.28 -6.98
CA LEU A 95 -12.11 8.03 -5.83
C LEU A 95 -11.41 8.29 -4.49
N THR A 96 -10.11 7.99 -4.39
CA THR A 96 -9.35 8.07 -3.13
C THR A 96 -8.48 9.32 -3.00
N GLU A 97 -8.38 10.15 -4.04
CA GLU A 97 -7.46 11.29 -4.10
C GLU A 97 -7.70 12.32 -2.99
N ASN A 98 -8.97 12.61 -2.69
CA ASN A 98 -9.36 13.64 -1.74
C ASN A 98 -9.55 13.12 -0.30
N SER A 99 -9.39 11.82 -0.06
CA SER A 99 -9.63 11.25 1.27
C SER A 99 -8.70 10.07 1.56
N ALA A 100 -7.76 10.27 2.47
CA ALA A 100 -6.79 9.25 2.89
C ALA A 100 -7.45 8.03 3.55
N SER A 101 -8.65 8.17 4.12
CA SER A 101 -9.37 7.08 4.81
C SER A 101 -10.68 6.69 4.10
N SER A 102 -10.74 6.85 2.78
CA SER A 102 -11.99 6.69 2.04
C SER A 102 -12.46 5.25 1.91
N LEU A 103 -11.58 4.30 1.69
CA LEU A 103 -11.95 2.89 1.61
C LEU A 103 -11.89 2.23 2.99
N SER A 104 -12.88 1.40 3.29
CA SER A 104 -12.79 0.48 4.41
C SER A 104 -11.78 -0.63 4.11
N PHE A 105 -11.31 -1.28 5.15
CA PHE A 105 -10.38 -2.39 4.99
C PHE A 105 -10.93 -3.51 4.08
N SER A 106 -12.18 -3.93 4.27
CA SER A 106 -12.81 -4.96 3.43
C SER A 106 -12.87 -4.54 1.96
N GLN A 107 -13.11 -3.25 1.69
CA GLN A 107 -13.08 -2.71 0.34
C GLN A 107 -11.66 -2.72 -0.23
N LEU A 108 -10.65 -2.30 0.55
CA LEU A 108 -9.24 -2.33 0.12
C LEU A 108 -8.78 -3.76 -0.18
N ALA A 109 -9.09 -4.72 0.69
CA ALA A 109 -8.74 -6.13 0.50
C ALA A 109 -9.44 -6.79 -0.69
N SER A 110 -10.60 -6.26 -1.13
CA SER A 110 -11.33 -6.77 -2.31
C SER A 110 -10.79 -6.26 -3.64
N LEU A 111 -9.95 -5.23 -3.64
CA LEU A 111 -9.39 -4.68 -4.86
C LEU A 111 -8.46 -5.69 -5.53
N SER A 112 -8.48 -5.72 -6.85
CA SER A 112 -7.48 -6.47 -7.62
C SER A 112 -6.08 -5.87 -7.41
N SER A 113 -5.04 -6.65 -7.73
CA SER A 113 -3.65 -6.17 -7.68
C SER A 113 -3.43 -4.92 -8.54
N LEU A 114 -4.13 -4.79 -9.68
CA LEU A 114 -4.04 -3.60 -10.51
C LEU A 114 -4.72 -2.39 -9.85
N GLN A 115 -5.91 -2.57 -9.28
CA GLN A 115 -6.67 -1.50 -8.64
C GLN A 115 -5.97 -0.97 -7.37
N ILE A 116 -5.36 -1.85 -6.56
CA ILE A 116 -4.69 -1.44 -5.32
C ILE A 116 -3.52 -0.49 -5.59
N SER A 117 -2.86 -0.61 -6.74
CA SER A 117 -1.80 0.33 -7.15
C SER A 117 -2.33 1.74 -7.47
N GLY A 118 -3.63 1.90 -7.68
CA GLY A 118 -4.30 3.19 -7.88
C GLY A 118 -4.71 3.89 -6.59
N VAL A 119 -4.74 3.19 -5.47
CA VAL A 119 -5.13 3.78 -4.18
C VAL A 119 -4.13 4.84 -3.74
N ASN A 120 -4.60 5.94 -3.15
CA ASN A 120 -3.73 6.98 -2.63
C ASN A 120 -2.80 6.43 -1.53
N ALA A 121 -1.52 6.80 -1.58
CA ALA A 121 -0.52 6.36 -0.61
C ALA A 121 -0.92 6.71 0.84
N ALA A 122 -1.55 7.86 1.07
CA ALA A 122 -2.01 8.27 2.40
C ALA A 122 -3.06 7.32 2.99
N GLN A 123 -3.84 6.60 2.17
CA GLN A 123 -4.77 5.57 2.65
C GLN A 123 -4.07 4.47 3.46
N PHE A 124 -2.84 4.12 3.06
CA PHE A 124 -2.08 3.09 3.75
C PHE A 124 -1.52 3.53 5.11
N SER A 125 -1.39 4.84 5.35
CA SER A 125 -0.90 5.37 6.64
C SER A 125 -1.95 5.31 7.75
N VAL A 126 -3.23 5.18 7.41
CA VAL A 126 -4.36 5.18 8.34
C VAL A 126 -4.96 3.79 8.57
N LEU A 127 -4.39 2.74 7.96
CA LEU A 127 -4.80 1.37 8.19
C LEU A 127 -4.55 0.94 9.65
N ASN A 128 -5.37 0.02 10.13
CA ASN A 128 -5.07 -0.68 11.39
C ASN A 128 -3.95 -1.72 11.15
N PRO A 129 -3.08 -1.98 12.15
CA PRO A 129 -1.99 -2.94 11.99
C PRO A 129 -2.43 -4.32 11.49
N SER A 130 -3.53 -4.88 12.00
CA SER A 130 -4.05 -6.18 11.57
C SER A 130 -4.58 -6.22 10.14
N GLU A 131 -4.86 -5.07 9.54
CA GLU A 131 -5.46 -5.01 8.21
C GLU A 131 -4.45 -5.33 7.10
N ILE A 132 -3.21 -4.88 7.23
CA ILE A 132 -2.18 -5.09 6.20
C ILE A 132 -1.85 -6.58 6.00
N SER A 133 -1.90 -7.39 7.07
CA SER A 133 -1.58 -8.81 7.03
C SER A 133 -2.61 -9.66 6.28
N THR A 134 -3.77 -9.10 5.93
CA THR A 134 -4.79 -9.81 5.13
C THR A 134 -4.68 -9.53 3.64
N LEU A 135 -3.87 -8.55 3.22
CA LEU A 135 -3.56 -8.37 1.80
C LEU A 135 -2.83 -9.60 1.28
N SER A 136 -3.21 -10.05 0.09
CA SER A 136 -2.48 -11.14 -0.58
C SER A 136 -1.07 -10.70 -0.98
N SER A 137 -0.17 -11.66 -1.16
CA SER A 137 1.18 -11.39 -1.69
C SER A 137 1.16 -10.64 -3.02
N MET A 138 0.21 -10.98 -3.90
CA MET A 138 0.04 -10.30 -5.20
C MET A 138 -0.39 -8.83 -5.03
N GLN A 139 -1.24 -8.53 -4.05
CA GLN A 139 -1.63 -7.15 -3.74
C GLN A 139 -0.46 -6.35 -3.15
N LEU A 140 0.32 -6.95 -2.25
CA LEU A 140 1.52 -6.32 -1.68
C LEU A 140 2.57 -6.02 -2.75
N GLN A 141 2.83 -6.95 -3.66
CA GLN A 141 3.75 -6.74 -4.79
C GLN A 141 3.27 -5.63 -5.73
N ALA A 142 1.97 -5.48 -5.91
CA ALA A 142 1.38 -4.46 -6.76
C ALA A 142 1.41 -3.06 -6.15
N LEU A 143 1.67 -2.92 -4.85
CA LEU A 143 1.82 -1.61 -4.21
C LEU A 143 3.01 -0.86 -4.82
N LYS A 144 2.81 0.41 -5.11
CA LYS A 144 3.92 1.30 -5.47
C LYS A 144 4.85 1.49 -4.27
N PRO A 145 6.15 1.70 -4.46
CA PRO A 145 7.09 1.97 -3.37
C PRO A 145 6.60 3.05 -2.40
N ALA A 146 6.03 4.15 -2.92
CA ALA A 146 5.47 5.23 -2.11
C ALA A 146 4.28 4.81 -1.24
N GLN A 147 3.45 3.87 -1.70
CA GLN A 147 2.33 3.33 -0.92
C GLN A 147 2.84 2.51 0.27
N LEU A 148 3.82 1.65 0.04
CA LEU A 148 4.41 0.86 1.12
C LEU A 148 5.23 1.74 2.09
N ALA A 149 5.93 2.77 1.60
CA ALA A 149 6.62 3.74 2.43
C ALA A 149 5.68 4.62 3.29
N ALA A 150 4.42 4.76 2.90
CA ALA A 150 3.41 5.47 3.69
C ALA A 150 2.90 4.64 4.89
N VAL A 151 3.02 3.33 4.85
CA VAL A 151 2.63 2.43 5.96
C VAL A 151 3.43 2.76 7.22
N THR A 152 2.79 2.75 8.38
CA THR A 152 3.50 3.00 9.64
C THR A 152 4.40 1.81 10.02
N PRO A 153 5.49 2.02 10.80
CA PRO A 153 6.34 0.92 11.28
C PRO A 153 5.54 -0.20 11.98
N LYS A 154 4.58 0.19 12.81
CA LYS A 154 3.70 -0.75 13.51
C LYS A 154 2.87 -1.63 12.57
N ILE A 155 2.34 -1.04 11.50
CA ILE A 155 1.56 -1.76 10.49
C ILE A 155 2.48 -2.73 9.72
N LEU A 156 3.69 -2.30 9.37
CA LEU A 156 4.64 -3.13 8.63
C LEU A 156 5.09 -4.36 9.45
N ALA A 157 5.22 -4.21 10.78
CA ALA A 157 5.56 -5.29 11.69
C ALA A 157 4.51 -6.42 11.77
N GLU A 158 3.27 -6.15 11.37
CA GLU A 158 2.19 -7.16 11.32
C GLU A 158 2.18 -7.99 10.03
N LEU A 159 3.02 -7.67 9.05
CA LEU A 159 3.15 -8.52 7.86
C LEU A 159 3.63 -9.92 8.25
N LYS A 160 3.08 -10.92 7.59
CA LYS A 160 3.59 -12.30 7.73
C LYS A 160 4.96 -12.42 7.08
N PRO A 161 5.85 -13.30 7.55
CA PRO A 161 7.15 -13.52 6.92
C PRO A 161 7.05 -13.76 5.41
N GLU A 162 6.08 -14.58 4.97
CA GLU A 162 5.85 -14.89 3.55
C GLU A 162 5.49 -13.62 2.75
N GLN A 163 4.80 -12.67 3.37
CA GLN A 163 4.46 -11.38 2.76
C GLN A 163 5.69 -10.48 2.64
N VAL A 164 6.55 -10.45 3.68
CA VAL A 164 7.79 -9.68 3.67
C VAL A 164 8.73 -10.20 2.57
N GLN A 165 8.81 -11.51 2.36
CA GLN A 165 9.60 -12.11 1.30
C GLN A 165 9.17 -11.65 -0.10
N THR A 166 7.89 -11.29 -0.29
CA THR A 166 7.37 -10.83 -1.59
C THR A 166 7.63 -9.35 -1.89
N ILE A 167 8.12 -8.57 -0.93
CA ILE A 167 8.46 -7.15 -1.12
C ILE A 167 9.55 -7.03 -2.18
N SER A 168 9.31 -6.23 -3.22
CA SER A 168 10.28 -6.00 -4.28
C SER A 168 11.48 -5.17 -3.79
N GLN A 169 12.60 -5.24 -4.51
CA GLN A 169 13.79 -4.42 -4.22
C GLN A 169 13.44 -2.92 -4.22
N ALA A 170 12.63 -2.46 -5.17
CA ALA A 170 12.21 -1.06 -5.24
C ALA A 170 11.34 -0.64 -4.05
N GLN A 171 10.47 -1.52 -3.58
CA GLN A 171 9.67 -1.29 -2.37
C GLN A 171 10.55 -1.25 -1.12
N LEU A 172 11.50 -2.19 -1.00
CA LEU A 172 12.40 -2.28 0.15
C LEU A 172 13.29 -1.04 0.26
N THR A 173 13.85 -0.55 -0.86
CA THR A 173 14.67 0.67 -0.88
C THR A 173 13.89 1.93 -0.50
N ALA A 174 12.58 1.95 -0.75
CA ALA A 174 11.72 3.06 -0.38
C ALA A 174 11.34 3.09 1.10
N LEU A 175 11.52 1.98 1.83
CA LEU A 175 11.22 1.94 3.26
C LEU A 175 12.18 2.82 4.06
N ARG A 176 11.60 3.51 5.05
CA ARG A 176 12.40 4.31 5.98
C ARG A 176 13.13 3.41 6.99
N PRO A 177 14.29 3.84 7.53
CA PRO A 177 15.02 3.08 8.55
C PRO A 177 14.14 2.62 9.72
N ALA A 178 13.26 3.48 10.23
CA ALA A 178 12.32 3.15 11.30
C ALA A 178 11.30 2.06 10.93
N GLN A 179 10.96 1.91 9.66
CA GLN A 179 10.08 0.84 9.19
C GLN A 179 10.81 -0.51 9.17
N LEU A 180 12.06 -0.52 8.75
CA LEU A 180 12.89 -1.74 8.75
C LEU A 180 13.23 -2.20 10.16
N SER A 181 13.56 -1.27 11.08
CA SER A 181 13.83 -1.60 12.48
C SER A 181 12.60 -2.12 13.25
N ALA A 182 11.39 -1.91 12.72
CA ALA A 182 10.18 -2.47 13.28
C ALA A 182 9.94 -3.96 12.90
N LEU A 183 10.63 -4.47 11.87
CA LEU A 183 10.49 -5.87 11.47
C LEU A 183 11.04 -6.81 12.55
N SER A 184 10.35 -7.91 12.75
CA SER A 184 10.83 -8.98 13.64
C SER A 184 12.02 -9.72 13.03
N THR A 185 12.75 -10.47 13.88
CA THR A 185 13.84 -11.33 13.42
C THR A 185 13.37 -12.37 12.40
N LEU A 186 12.18 -12.95 12.58
CA LEU A 186 11.59 -13.91 11.64
C LEU A 186 11.31 -13.27 10.26
N GLN A 187 10.83 -12.03 10.26
CA GLN A 187 10.59 -11.28 9.02
C GLN A 187 11.90 -10.92 8.29
N LEU A 188 12.96 -10.62 9.03
CA LEU A 188 14.27 -10.33 8.44
C LEU A 188 14.96 -11.58 7.89
N GLN A 189 14.79 -12.74 8.53
CA GLN A 189 15.38 -14.01 8.09
C GLN A 189 14.88 -14.50 6.73
N VAL A 190 13.69 -14.10 6.31
CA VAL A 190 13.12 -14.50 5.01
C VAL A 190 13.53 -13.60 3.85
N LEU A 191 14.25 -12.51 4.11
CA LEU A 191 14.76 -11.63 3.06
C LEU A 191 15.81 -12.36 2.21
N THR A 192 15.72 -12.20 0.90
CA THR A 192 16.68 -12.82 -0.02
C THR A 192 17.99 -12.01 -0.09
N PRO A 193 19.10 -12.63 -0.53
CA PRO A 193 20.38 -11.92 -0.74
C PRO A 193 20.22 -10.67 -1.63
N GLU A 194 19.40 -10.75 -2.67
CA GLU A 194 19.13 -9.65 -3.59
C GLU A 194 18.39 -8.51 -2.89
N GLN A 195 17.46 -8.81 -2.01
CA GLN A 195 16.74 -7.82 -1.19
C GLN A 195 17.69 -7.14 -0.20
N ILE A 196 18.55 -7.90 0.47
CA ILE A 196 19.53 -7.37 1.42
C ILE A 196 20.54 -6.47 0.70
N SER A 197 21.01 -6.88 -0.48
CA SER A 197 22.01 -6.15 -1.26
C SER A 197 21.60 -4.74 -1.68
N VAL A 198 20.29 -4.45 -1.77
CA VAL A 198 19.78 -3.12 -2.14
C VAL A 198 19.46 -2.23 -0.95
N MET A 199 19.57 -2.74 0.28
CA MET A 199 19.32 -1.93 1.48
C MET A 199 20.38 -0.82 1.61
N ALA A 200 19.91 0.39 1.92
CA ALA A 200 20.80 1.51 2.16
C ALA A 200 21.56 1.38 3.50
N ALA A 201 22.74 1.98 3.59
CA ALA A 201 23.53 2.03 4.82
C ALA A 201 22.71 2.51 6.03
N ALA A 202 21.90 3.58 5.84
CA ALA A 202 21.03 4.11 6.88
C ALA A 202 19.95 3.12 7.33
N GLN A 203 19.50 2.25 6.45
CA GLN A 203 18.52 1.19 6.77
C GLN A 203 19.14 0.10 7.63
N LEU A 204 20.36 -0.33 7.29
CA LEU A 204 21.09 -1.35 8.04
C LEU A 204 21.55 -0.82 9.41
N SER A 205 22.06 0.42 9.48
CA SER A 205 22.49 1.02 10.74
C SER A 205 21.36 1.24 11.75
N ALA A 206 20.11 1.27 11.29
CA ALA A 206 18.94 1.36 12.16
C ALA A 206 18.52 0.03 12.79
N LEU A 207 19.05 -1.11 12.31
CA LEU A 207 18.74 -2.43 12.86
C LEU A 207 19.49 -2.65 14.17
N SER A 208 18.86 -3.34 15.13
CA SER A 208 19.54 -3.79 16.34
C SER A 208 20.55 -4.91 16.00
N PRO A 209 21.55 -5.16 16.88
CA PRO A 209 22.49 -6.28 16.70
C PRO A 209 21.79 -7.63 16.47
N ILE A 210 20.72 -7.93 17.22
CA ILE A 210 19.97 -9.18 17.06
C ILE A 210 19.26 -9.25 15.70
N GLN A 211 18.82 -8.12 15.16
CA GLN A 211 18.23 -8.05 13.82
C GLN A 211 19.29 -8.22 12.72
N ILE A 212 20.49 -7.68 12.90
CA ILE A 212 21.63 -7.94 12.00
C ILE A 212 22.00 -9.43 12.02
N SER A 213 22.06 -10.05 13.20
CA SER A 213 22.30 -11.49 13.30
C SER A 213 21.24 -12.32 12.56
N ALA A 214 19.98 -11.97 12.74
CA ALA A 214 18.86 -12.63 12.04
C ALA A 214 18.95 -12.45 10.52
N LEU A 215 19.25 -11.24 10.06
CA LEU A 215 19.38 -10.91 8.64
C LEU A 215 20.49 -11.73 7.96
N THR A 216 21.58 -11.97 8.67
CA THR A 216 22.76 -12.64 8.11
C THR A 216 22.80 -14.16 8.35
N SER A 217 21.87 -14.72 9.14
CA SER A 217 21.91 -16.14 9.53
C SER A 217 21.69 -17.13 8.37
N ASN A 218 20.88 -16.76 7.38
CA ASN A 218 20.44 -17.64 6.29
C ASN A 218 20.98 -17.25 4.91
N THR A 219 21.79 -16.21 4.81
CA THR A 219 22.21 -15.67 3.51
C THR A 219 23.70 -15.74 3.33
N ASN A 220 24.14 -16.37 2.25
CA ASN A 220 25.55 -16.39 1.87
C ASN A 220 25.95 -14.98 1.39
N SER A 221 26.78 -14.28 2.16
CA SER A 221 27.42 -12.99 1.88
C SER A 221 26.56 -11.96 1.09
N ALA A 222 25.38 -11.64 1.59
CA ALA A 222 24.51 -10.66 0.93
C ALA A 222 24.93 -9.21 1.17
N LEU A 223 25.72 -8.93 2.20
CA LEU A 223 26.15 -7.57 2.54
C LEU A 223 27.27 -7.11 1.61
N ARG A 224 27.08 -5.93 1.01
CA ARG A 224 28.11 -5.29 0.19
C ARG A 224 29.13 -4.54 1.05
N TYR A 225 30.31 -4.29 0.50
CA TYR A 225 31.39 -3.48 1.08
C TYR A 225 30.86 -2.21 1.79
N SER A 226 30.09 -1.37 1.09
CA SER A 226 29.57 -0.13 1.66
C SER A 226 28.57 -0.34 2.80
N GLN A 227 27.89 -1.47 2.82
CA GLN A 227 26.95 -1.86 3.87
C GLN A 227 27.71 -2.28 5.14
N VAL A 228 28.71 -3.13 4.99
CA VAL A 228 29.58 -3.56 6.10
C VAL A 228 30.28 -2.36 6.75
N ALA A 229 30.83 -1.46 5.95
CA ALA A 229 31.50 -0.24 6.44
C ALA A 229 30.57 0.69 7.24
N SER A 230 29.26 0.62 7.02
CA SER A 230 28.28 1.47 7.72
C SER A 230 27.81 0.93 9.07
N LEU A 231 28.13 -0.32 9.40
CA LEU A 231 27.67 -0.95 10.63
C LEU A 231 28.46 -0.47 11.85
N SER A 232 27.80 -0.38 12.99
CA SER A 232 28.44 -0.12 14.26
C SER A 232 29.29 -1.34 14.72
N ALA A 233 30.20 -1.13 15.65
CA ALA A 233 31.00 -2.19 16.27
C ALA A 233 30.11 -3.33 16.82
N THR A 234 29.03 -3.00 17.52
CA THR A 234 28.09 -3.98 18.07
C THR A 234 27.30 -4.73 17.00
N GLN A 235 27.02 -4.09 15.88
CA GLN A 235 26.39 -4.75 14.74
C GLN A 235 27.36 -5.68 14.00
N ILE A 236 28.65 -5.30 13.89
CA ILE A 236 29.71 -6.15 13.34
C ILE A 236 29.87 -7.44 14.18
N GLN A 237 29.88 -7.33 15.52
CA GLN A 237 29.92 -8.49 16.43
C GLN A 237 28.72 -9.43 16.24
N ALA A 238 27.59 -8.91 15.82
CA ALA A 238 26.37 -9.69 15.62
C ALA A 238 26.32 -10.43 14.28
N ILE A 239 27.21 -10.13 13.34
CA ILE A 239 27.30 -10.85 12.06
C ILE A 239 27.74 -12.29 12.33
N HIS A 240 27.02 -13.24 11.75
CA HIS A 240 27.33 -14.67 11.94
C HIS A 240 28.73 -15.02 11.40
N SER A 241 29.50 -15.85 12.11
CA SER A 241 30.88 -16.22 11.73
C SER A 241 30.97 -16.82 10.31
N SER A 242 29.97 -17.59 9.89
CA SER A 242 29.90 -18.13 8.53
C SER A 242 29.81 -17.03 7.44
N GLN A 243 29.26 -15.89 7.76
CA GLN A 243 29.22 -14.71 6.86
C GLN A 243 30.59 -14.05 6.76
N PHE A 244 31.28 -13.91 7.90
CA PHE A 244 32.66 -13.42 7.94
C PHE A 244 33.61 -14.28 7.08
N ALA A 245 33.47 -15.60 7.15
CA ALA A 245 34.28 -16.53 6.35
C ALA A 245 34.06 -16.37 4.82
N GLN A 246 32.97 -15.74 4.39
CA GLN A 246 32.65 -15.54 2.99
C GLN A 246 32.94 -14.10 2.52
N MET A 247 33.36 -13.19 3.41
CA MET A 247 33.71 -11.84 3.06
C MET A 247 34.97 -11.80 2.18
N THR A 248 34.91 -10.96 1.17
CA THR A 248 36.07 -10.68 0.32
C THR A 248 37.13 -9.87 1.08
N ALA A 249 38.37 -9.90 0.60
CA ALA A 249 39.45 -9.07 1.15
C ALA A 249 39.11 -7.57 1.12
N ALA A 250 38.33 -7.11 0.12
CA ALA A 250 37.89 -5.73 0.01
C ALA A 250 36.86 -5.38 1.12
N GLU A 251 35.95 -6.27 1.42
CA GLU A 251 34.96 -6.09 2.49
C GLU A 251 35.62 -6.09 3.87
N LEU A 252 36.52 -7.01 4.13
CA LEU A 252 37.31 -7.03 5.35
C LEU A 252 38.20 -5.78 5.48
N GLY A 253 38.85 -5.36 4.40
CA GLY A 253 39.66 -4.14 4.35
C GLY A 253 38.88 -2.84 4.52
N SER A 254 37.55 -2.88 4.46
CA SER A 254 36.67 -1.73 4.73
C SER A 254 36.44 -1.46 6.21
N LEU A 255 36.71 -2.43 7.07
CA LEU A 255 36.51 -2.31 8.49
C LEU A 255 37.46 -1.27 9.09
N ASN A 256 36.92 -0.33 9.83
CA ASN A 256 37.72 0.62 10.59
C ASN A 256 38.28 -0.02 11.89
N ASN A 257 39.23 0.67 12.54
CA ASN A 257 39.88 0.16 13.73
C ASN A 257 38.89 -0.24 14.85
N THR A 258 37.81 0.53 15.04
CA THR A 258 36.80 0.21 16.08
C THR A 258 36.01 -1.05 15.71
N GLN A 259 35.71 -1.25 14.45
CA GLN A 259 35.04 -2.45 13.97
C GLN A 259 35.96 -3.69 14.05
N LEU A 260 37.24 -3.54 13.69
CA LEU A 260 38.22 -4.62 13.83
C LEU A 260 38.43 -5.04 15.27
N GLN A 261 38.53 -4.09 16.20
CA GLN A 261 38.64 -4.35 17.63
C GLN A 261 37.41 -5.04 18.23
N ALA A 262 36.27 -4.88 17.58
CA ALA A 262 35.02 -5.50 18.01
C ALA A 262 34.85 -6.94 17.54
N LEU A 263 35.71 -7.44 16.65
CA LEU A 263 35.61 -8.82 16.16
C LEU A 263 35.79 -9.82 17.30
N THR A 264 34.99 -10.87 17.27
CA THR A 264 35.08 -11.97 18.21
C THR A 264 36.10 -12.99 17.74
N PRO A 265 36.66 -13.82 18.64
CA PRO A 265 37.58 -14.91 18.24
C PRO A 265 36.96 -15.90 17.23
N ALA A 266 35.64 -16.02 17.20
CA ALA A 266 34.94 -16.91 16.26
C ALA A 266 34.76 -16.30 14.86
N GLN A 267 34.84 -14.99 14.74
CA GLN A 267 34.80 -14.26 13.48
C GLN A 267 36.18 -14.13 12.86
#